data_8d8d1b5ada939de74ad8f52609851eba
#
_entry.id   8d8d1b5ada939de74ad8f52609851eba
#
_cell.length_a   1.000
_cell.length_b   1.000
_cell.length_c   1.000
_cell.angle_alpha   90.00
_cell.angle_beta   90.00
_cell.angle_gamma   90.00
#
_symmetry.space_group_name_H-M   'P 1'
#
loop_
_entity.id
_entity.type
_entity.pdbx_description
1 polymer ?
#
loop_
_entity_poly.entity_id
_entity_poly.type
_entity_poly.pdbx_seq_one_letter_code
_entity_poly.pdbx_strand_id
1 'polypeptide(L)'
;MPQSYASAIEIDDADDRLSAEQARRELRNALGDLSADQRRALELRVIDDLRFAEIAEEMSTTEPTARMRVMRALRAMRAVMGGGEVAP
;
A
#
# COMPACT_ATOMS: atom_id res chain seq x y z
N MET A 1 29.60 -6.25 1.09
CA MET A 1 28.24 -5.94 1.24
C MET A 1 27.33 -7.12 1.09
N PRO A 2 27.24 -7.70 -0.08
CA PRO A 2 26.31 -8.80 -0.25
C PRO A 2 26.49 -9.91 0.75
N GLN A 3 27.69 -10.14 1.19
CA GLN A 3 27.91 -11.21 2.11
C GLN A 3 27.32 -10.97 3.46
N SER A 4 27.57 -9.81 4.02
CA SER A 4 27.00 -9.53 5.32
C SER A 4 25.49 -9.49 5.21
N TYR A 5 25.00 -9.03 4.09
CA TYR A 5 23.58 -9.02 3.87
C TYR A 5 23.02 -10.43 3.86
N ALA A 6 23.68 -11.32 3.17
CA ALA A 6 23.23 -12.70 3.12
C ALA A 6 23.31 -13.34 4.49
N SER A 7 24.36 -13.04 5.23
CA SER A 7 24.47 -13.59 6.57
C SER A 7 23.35 -13.12 7.46
N ALA A 8 23.06 -11.85 7.38
CA ALA A 8 21.96 -11.32 8.18
C ALA A 8 20.67 -12.02 7.85
N ILE A 9 20.44 -12.27 6.57
CA ILE A 9 19.24 -12.95 6.18
C ILE A 9 19.18 -14.34 6.76
N GLU A 10 20.28 -15.04 6.72
CA GLU A 10 20.29 -16.40 7.24
C GLU A 10 20.04 -16.42 8.74
N ILE A 11 20.67 -15.51 9.45
CA ILE A 11 20.55 -15.49 10.89
C ILE A 11 19.13 -15.18 11.31
N ASP A 12 18.52 -14.24 10.62
CA ASP A 12 17.22 -13.75 11.02
C ASP A 12 16.09 -14.35 10.22
N ASP A 13 16.30 -15.53 9.66
CA ASP A 13 15.29 -16.11 8.81
C ASP A 13 13.93 -16.21 9.50
N ALA A 14 13.93 -16.69 10.75
CA ALA A 14 12.69 -16.82 11.50
C ALA A 14 12.09 -15.47 11.81
N ASP A 15 12.94 -14.53 12.18
CA ASP A 15 12.46 -13.19 12.48
C ASP A 15 11.92 -12.52 11.22
N ASP A 16 12.55 -12.76 10.10
CA ASP A 16 12.08 -12.21 8.85
C ASP A 16 10.71 -12.76 8.50
N ARG A 17 10.49 -14.03 8.76
CA ARG A 17 9.19 -14.62 8.51
C ARG A 17 8.11 -14.00 9.38
N LEU A 18 8.42 -13.84 10.67
CA LEU A 18 7.48 -13.23 11.58
C LEU A 18 7.20 -11.80 11.16
N SER A 19 8.22 -11.07 10.77
CA SER A 19 8.04 -9.69 10.34
C SER A 19 7.21 -9.63 9.07
N ALA A 20 7.44 -10.56 8.15
CA ALA A 20 6.67 -10.56 6.92
C ALA A 20 5.21 -10.88 7.18
N GLU A 21 4.95 -11.82 8.08
CA GLU A 21 3.57 -12.15 8.43
C GLU A 21 2.90 -11.00 9.14
N GLN A 22 3.63 -10.35 10.02
CA GLN A 22 3.10 -9.20 10.72
C GLN A 22 2.79 -8.08 9.73
N ALA A 23 3.70 -7.82 8.81
CA ALA A 23 3.49 -6.80 7.80
C ALA A 23 2.29 -7.13 6.93
N ARG A 24 2.14 -8.39 6.57
CA ARG A 24 0.99 -8.80 5.78
C ARG A 24 -0.32 -8.60 6.54
N ARG A 25 -0.30 -8.92 7.83
CA ARG A 25 -1.49 -8.73 8.65
C ARG A 25 -1.85 -7.27 8.75
N GLU A 26 -0.84 -6.43 8.99
CA GLU A 26 -1.07 -5.01 9.07
C GLU A 26 -1.57 -4.45 7.76
N LEU A 27 -1.01 -4.95 6.67
CA LEU A 27 -1.46 -4.52 5.35
C LEU A 27 -2.90 -4.91 5.10
N ARG A 28 -3.27 -6.14 5.47
CA ARG A 28 -4.64 -6.58 5.32
C ARG A 28 -5.58 -5.73 6.17
N ASN A 29 -5.14 -5.39 7.37
CA ASN A 29 -5.97 -4.55 8.23
C ASN A 29 -6.13 -3.15 7.63
N ALA A 30 -5.06 -2.60 7.10
CA ALA A 30 -5.14 -1.28 6.48
C ALA A 30 -6.05 -1.32 5.27
N LEU A 31 -5.96 -2.36 4.46
CA LEU A 31 -6.84 -2.49 3.31
C LEU A 31 -8.29 -2.66 3.76
N GLY A 32 -8.49 -3.37 4.86
CA GLY A 32 -9.83 -3.54 5.40
C GLY A 32 -10.42 -2.24 5.94
N ASP A 33 -9.55 -1.31 6.36
CA ASP A 33 -10.01 -0.03 6.86
C ASP A 33 -10.35 0.93 5.74
N LEU A 34 -9.96 0.63 4.52
CA LEU A 34 -10.32 1.48 3.40
C LEU A 34 -11.77 1.29 3.05
N SER A 35 -12.42 2.37 2.65
CA SER A 35 -13.77 2.23 2.13
C SER A 35 -13.70 1.45 0.81
N ALA A 36 -14.83 0.90 0.40
CA ALA A 36 -14.88 0.17 -0.85
C ALA A 36 -14.45 1.06 -2.01
N ASP A 37 -14.86 2.32 -1.97
CA ASP A 37 -14.52 3.26 -3.03
C ASP A 37 -13.03 3.56 -3.05
N GLN A 38 -12.44 3.73 -1.88
CA GLN A 38 -11.00 3.99 -1.81
C GLN A 38 -10.20 2.81 -2.31
N ARG A 39 -10.62 1.61 -1.93
CA ARG A 39 -9.94 0.41 -2.40
C ARG A 39 -10.06 0.26 -3.90
N ARG A 40 -11.26 0.47 -4.41
CA ARG A 40 -11.49 0.35 -5.85
C ARG A 40 -10.64 1.35 -6.62
N ALA A 41 -10.62 2.59 -6.16
CA ALA A 41 -9.84 3.62 -6.83
C ALA A 41 -8.35 3.27 -6.82
N LEU A 42 -7.87 2.75 -5.69
CA LEU A 42 -6.47 2.36 -5.61
C LEU A 42 -6.15 1.23 -6.57
N GLU A 43 -7.03 0.24 -6.64
CA GLU A 43 -6.83 -0.87 -7.57
C GLU A 43 -6.78 -0.40 -9.01
N LEU A 44 -7.69 0.47 -9.37
CA LEU A 44 -7.71 0.97 -10.73
C LEU A 44 -6.45 1.75 -11.05
N ARG A 45 -5.93 2.47 -10.09
CA ARG A 45 -4.73 3.26 -10.32
C ARG A 45 -3.47 2.42 -10.35
N VAL A 46 -3.34 1.49 -9.42
CA VAL A 46 -2.09 0.76 -9.24
C VAL A 46 -2.05 -0.50 -10.10
N ILE A 47 -3.13 -1.24 -10.12
CA ILE A 47 -3.14 -2.51 -10.83
C ILE A 47 -3.46 -2.31 -12.30
N ASP A 48 -4.47 -1.51 -12.60
CA ASP A 48 -4.90 -1.29 -13.97
C ASP A 48 -4.22 -0.09 -14.60
N ASP A 49 -3.47 0.67 -13.82
CA ASP A 49 -2.67 1.79 -14.31
C ASP A 49 -3.51 2.83 -15.04
N LEU A 50 -4.71 3.06 -14.55
CA LEU A 50 -5.59 4.04 -15.17
C LEU A 50 -5.25 5.44 -14.71
N ARG A 51 -5.50 6.41 -15.56
CA ARG A 51 -5.35 7.80 -15.20
C ARG A 51 -6.54 8.23 -14.36
N PHE A 52 -6.37 9.30 -13.63
CA PHE A 52 -7.45 9.75 -12.73
C PHE A 52 -8.73 10.04 -13.48
N ALA A 53 -8.63 10.57 -14.69
CA ALA A 53 -9.82 10.82 -15.50
C ALA A 53 -10.54 9.51 -15.81
N GLU A 54 -9.78 8.48 -16.11
CA GLU A 54 -10.38 7.18 -16.43
C GLU A 54 -10.98 6.54 -15.18
N ILE A 55 -10.32 6.71 -14.04
CA ILE A 55 -10.86 6.19 -12.79
C ILE A 55 -12.18 6.89 -12.48
N ALA A 56 -12.22 8.19 -12.71
CA ALA A 56 -13.44 8.93 -12.46
C ALA A 56 -14.60 8.40 -13.30
N GLU A 57 -14.32 8.07 -14.54
CA GLU A 57 -15.35 7.49 -15.39
C GLU A 57 -15.79 6.13 -14.90
N GLU A 58 -14.84 5.29 -14.55
CA GLU A 58 -15.15 3.96 -14.06
C GLU A 58 -15.99 4.00 -12.81
N MET A 59 -15.73 4.97 -11.97
CA MET A 59 -16.41 5.04 -10.67
C MET A 59 -17.57 6.04 -10.69
N SER A 60 -17.89 6.60 -11.83
CA SER A 60 -19.00 7.54 -11.97
C SER A 60 -18.84 8.70 -11.00
N THR A 61 -17.66 9.27 -10.98
CA THR A 61 -17.37 10.38 -10.08
C THR A 61 -16.52 11.40 -10.83
N THR A 62 -16.03 12.40 -10.12
CA THR A 62 -15.22 13.44 -10.72
C THR A 62 -13.74 13.09 -10.56
N GLU A 63 -12.93 13.70 -11.40
CA GLU A 63 -11.49 13.44 -11.34
C GLU A 63 -10.89 13.87 -9.99
N PRO A 64 -11.23 15.04 -9.44
CA PRO A 64 -10.70 15.37 -8.12
C PRO A 64 -11.11 14.38 -7.04
N THR A 65 -12.32 13.87 -7.11
CA THR A 65 -12.76 12.88 -6.12
C THR A 65 -12.01 11.59 -6.31
N ALA A 66 -11.80 11.15 -7.54
CA ALA A 66 -11.04 9.93 -7.81
C ALA A 66 -9.62 10.08 -7.28
N ARG A 67 -9.01 11.24 -7.54
CA ARG A 67 -7.64 11.48 -7.04
C ARG A 67 -7.60 11.45 -5.53
N MET A 68 -8.56 12.06 -4.88
CA MET A 68 -8.59 12.09 -3.43
C MET A 68 -8.71 10.68 -2.86
N ARG A 69 -9.54 9.84 -3.47
CA ARG A 69 -9.71 8.47 -3.00
C ARG A 69 -8.41 7.68 -3.11
N VAL A 70 -7.72 7.84 -4.24
CA VAL A 70 -6.45 7.17 -4.42
C VAL A 70 -5.43 7.67 -3.41
N MET A 71 -5.36 8.97 -3.23
CA MET A 71 -4.36 9.54 -2.33
C MET A 71 -4.60 9.13 -0.89
N ARG A 72 -5.86 9.06 -0.48
CA ARG A 72 -6.17 8.63 0.88
C ARG A 72 -5.82 7.16 1.07
N ALA A 73 -6.09 6.35 0.07
CA ALA A 73 -5.73 4.94 0.15
C ALA A 73 -4.22 4.77 0.22
N LEU A 74 -3.49 5.51 -0.60
CA LEU A 74 -2.04 5.44 -0.57
C LEU A 74 -1.48 5.90 0.76
N ARG A 75 -2.09 6.92 1.33
CA ARG A 75 -1.63 7.41 2.64
C ARG A 75 -1.83 6.35 3.71
N ALA A 76 -2.95 5.67 3.70
CA ALA A 76 -3.20 4.62 4.66
C ALA A 76 -2.21 3.48 4.49
N MET A 77 -1.92 3.12 3.25
CA MET A 77 -0.95 2.07 2.99
C MET A 77 0.44 2.46 3.45
N ARG A 78 0.80 3.71 3.22
CA ARG A 78 2.11 4.19 3.62
C ARG A 78 2.28 4.17 5.13
N ALA A 79 1.24 4.49 5.84
CA ALA A 79 1.30 4.49 7.29
C ALA A 79 1.61 3.10 7.82
N VAL A 80 1.06 2.08 7.17
CA VAL A 80 1.29 0.71 7.59
C VAL A 80 2.68 0.25 7.19
N MET A 81 3.15 0.65 6.03
CA MET A 81 4.40 0.15 5.49
C MET A 81 5.59 0.99 5.93
N GLY A 82 5.51 1.55 7.11
CA GLY A 82 6.63 2.25 7.66
C GLY A 82 6.79 3.65 7.16
N GLY A 83 5.72 4.23 6.70
CA GLY A 83 5.78 5.58 6.22
C GLY A 83 6.20 6.57 7.27
N GLY A 84 6.05 6.18 8.50
CA GLY A 84 6.40 7.10 9.57
C GLY A 84 7.84 7.49 9.58
N GLU A 85 8.71 6.56 9.29
CA GLU A 85 10.09 6.92 9.36
C GLU A 85 10.56 7.64 8.14
N VAL A 86 9.78 7.67 7.17
CA VAL A 86 10.15 8.38 5.99
C VAL A 86 10.10 9.84 6.20
N ALA A 87 9.33 10.21 7.10
CA ALA A 87 9.18 11.60 7.25
C ALA A 87 10.48 12.12 7.53
N PRO A 88 11.15 12.60 7.50
CA PRO A 88 12.22 13.41 7.94
C PRO A 88 12.58 14.50 7.15
#